data_cde70f84d264154fb0038c183676b614
#
_entry.id   cde70f84d264154fb0038c183676b614
#
_cell.length_a   1.000
_cell.length_b   1.000
_cell.length_c   1.000
_cell.angle_alpha   90.00
_cell.angle_beta   90.00
_cell.angle_gamma   90.00
#
_symmetry.space_group_name_H-M   'P 1'
#
loop_
_entity.id
_entity.type
_entity.pdbx_description
1 polymer ?
#
loop_
_entity_poly.entity_id
_entity_poly.type
_entity_poly.pdbx_seq_one_letter_code
_entity_poly.pdbx_strand_id
1 'polypeptide(L)'
;MKSILNILTLVGASLLMTSCFDKSAPNYQLFPNMYEPVSYETYGESSVFNSPTGEKGKVSQIPPAGTIKQGFVPYEIPNTPEGYAASKANVSPLTADKIDAEKGKELFTIYCAICHGEGGDGKGNLVKREKFLGVPSYKDRVITTVSVFHVVTYALNSMGSHANQ
;
A
#
# COMPACT_ATOMS: atom_id res chain seq x y z
N MET A 1 -50.52 21.36 39.03
CA MET A 1 -49.91 20.02 39.23
C MET A 1 -49.68 19.25 37.90
N LYS A 2 -50.70 19.12 37.03
CA LYS A 2 -50.57 18.39 35.74
C LYS A 2 -49.49 18.97 34.83
N SER A 3 -49.37 20.32 34.75
CA SER A 3 -48.31 20.95 33.91
C SER A 3 -46.89 20.69 34.40
N ILE A 4 -46.69 20.64 35.71
CA ILE A 4 -45.37 20.35 36.30
C ILE A 4 -44.98 18.89 36.04
N LEU A 5 -45.94 17.97 36.12
CA LEU A 5 -45.72 16.56 35.82
C LEU A 5 -45.35 16.36 34.34
N ASN A 6 -46.04 17.05 33.43
CA ASN A 6 -45.70 17.00 32.00
C ASN A 6 -44.31 17.58 31.67
N ILE A 7 -43.93 18.65 32.37
CA ILE A 7 -42.56 19.21 32.19
C ILE A 7 -41.50 18.24 32.72
N LEU A 8 -41.73 17.62 33.87
CA LEU A 8 -40.83 16.63 34.45
C LEU A 8 -40.68 15.39 33.56
N THR A 9 -41.80 14.92 32.97
CA THR A 9 -41.71 13.79 32.01
C THR A 9 -41.00 14.17 30.73
N LEU A 10 -41.18 15.38 30.22
CA LEU A 10 -40.49 15.86 29.01
C LEU A 10 -38.97 16.03 29.24
N VAL A 11 -38.60 16.58 30.40
CA VAL A 11 -37.18 16.70 30.79
C VAL A 11 -36.58 15.33 31.03
N GLY A 12 -37.29 14.40 31.69
CA GLY A 12 -36.81 13.02 31.84
C GLY A 12 -36.62 12.29 30.53
N ALA A 13 -37.55 12.44 29.59
CA ALA A 13 -37.45 11.85 28.25
C ALA A 13 -36.30 12.46 27.44
N SER A 14 -36.07 13.78 27.55
CA SER A 14 -34.95 14.43 26.85
C SER A 14 -33.59 14.00 27.41
N LEU A 15 -33.49 13.76 28.72
CA LEU A 15 -32.26 13.23 29.33
C LEU A 15 -31.94 11.78 28.90
N LEU A 16 -32.98 10.99 28.62
CA LEU A 16 -32.79 9.63 28.09
C LEU A 16 -32.35 9.62 26.61
N MET A 17 -32.60 10.69 25.87
CA MET A 17 -32.19 10.81 24.46
C MET A 17 -30.76 11.33 24.28
N THR A 18 -30.09 11.80 25.34
CA THR A 18 -28.71 12.30 25.28
C THR A 18 -27.66 11.18 25.32
N SER A 19 -28.07 9.94 25.14
CA SER A 19 -27.17 8.82 24.97
C SER A 19 -26.50 8.81 23.56
N CYS A 20 -26.16 9.99 23.05
CA CYS A 20 -25.31 10.10 21.88
C CYS A 20 -23.88 9.75 22.31
N PHE A 21 -23.55 8.49 22.16
CA PHE A 21 -22.23 7.96 22.44
C PHE A 21 -21.28 8.26 21.27
N ASP A 22 -20.05 8.63 21.58
CA ASP A 22 -19.01 8.76 20.58
C ASP A 22 -18.72 7.38 19.97
N LYS A 23 -19.12 7.18 18.70
CA LYS A 23 -18.92 5.92 17.99
C LYS A 23 -17.45 5.67 17.64
N SER A 24 -16.59 6.68 17.79
CA SER A 24 -15.16 6.57 17.54
C SER A 24 -14.37 6.08 18.75
N ALA A 25 -14.98 6.08 19.93
CA ALA A 25 -14.38 5.61 21.17
C ALA A 25 -15.04 4.31 21.67
N PRO A 26 -14.28 3.37 22.20
CA PRO A 26 -14.83 2.19 22.86
C PRO A 26 -15.74 2.58 24.04
N ASN A 27 -16.82 1.85 24.24
CA ASN A 27 -17.72 2.06 25.39
C ASN A 27 -17.03 1.62 26.70
N TYR A 28 -17.56 2.09 27.83
CA TYR A 28 -17.11 1.60 29.13
C TYR A 28 -17.31 0.09 29.22
N GLN A 29 -16.29 -0.59 29.68
CA GLN A 29 -16.27 -2.04 29.81
C GLN A 29 -16.00 -2.43 31.25
N LEU A 30 -16.68 -3.46 31.72
CA LEU A 30 -16.41 -4.06 33.02
C LEU A 30 -15.18 -4.98 32.84
N PHE A 31 -14.13 -4.73 33.62
CA PHE A 31 -12.86 -5.48 33.55
C PHE A 31 -12.24 -5.51 32.15
N PRO A 32 -11.77 -4.37 31.64
CA PRO A 32 -11.27 -4.25 30.27
C PRO A 32 -9.89 -4.92 30.03
N ASN A 33 -9.46 -5.82 30.90
CA ASN A 33 -8.17 -6.49 30.84
C ASN A 33 -7.92 -7.08 29.47
N MET A 34 -6.86 -6.63 28.81
CA MET A 34 -6.40 -7.13 27.51
C MET A 34 -7.38 -6.96 26.33
N TYR A 35 -8.43 -6.16 26.46
CA TYR A 35 -9.24 -5.75 25.29
C TYR A 35 -8.40 -4.93 24.32
N GLU A 36 -7.52 -4.10 24.85
CA GLU A 36 -6.47 -3.43 24.09
C GLU A 36 -5.13 -4.05 24.48
N PRO A 37 -4.37 -4.59 23.52
CA PRO A 37 -3.07 -5.17 23.83
C PRO A 37 -2.11 -4.10 24.34
N VAL A 38 -1.31 -4.44 25.35
CA VAL A 38 -0.26 -3.54 25.87
C VAL A 38 0.90 -3.42 24.89
N SER A 39 1.15 -4.46 24.11
CA SER A 39 2.16 -4.47 23.03
C SER A 39 1.70 -3.69 21.82
N TYR A 40 2.67 -3.18 21.06
CA TYR A 40 2.37 -2.49 19.82
C TYR A 40 1.83 -3.44 18.75
N GLU A 41 0.75 -3.01 18.10
CA GLU A 41 0.21 -3.70 16.92
C GLU A 41 0.98 -3.31 15.66
N THR A 42 1.18 -4.26 14.76
CA THR A 42 1.79 -4.00 13.46
C THR A 42 0.93 -2.99 12.68
N TYR A 43 1.54 -1.95 12.15
CA TYR A 43 0.88 -0.81 11.50
C TYR A 43 -0.03 0.04 12.41
N GLY A 44 -0.02 -0.21 13.71
CA GLY A 44 -0.74 0.60 14.68
C GLY A 44 -0.14 1.99 14.85
N GLU A 45 -0.89 2.84 15.54
CA GLU A 45 -0.45 4.18 15.92
C GLU A 45 -0.17 4.24 17.42
N SER A 46 0.85 4.98 17.81
CA SER A 46 1.18 5.22 19.22
C SER A 46 1.65 6.64 19.44
N SER A 47 1.20 7.24 20.53
CA SER A 47 1.64 8.57 20.96
C SER A 47 3.11 8.64 21.37
N VAL A 48 3.75 7.49 21.57
CA VAL A 48 5.18 7.39 21.88
C VAL A 48 6.04 7.76 20.66
N PHE A 49 5.55 7.46 19.46
CA PHE A 49 6.23 7.77 18.21
C PHE A 49 5.67 9.07 17.65
N ASN A 50 6.34 10.19 17.94
CA ASN A 50 5.90 11.49 17.45
C ASN A 50 6.16 11.63 15.94
N SER A 51 5.12 12.00 15.21
CA SER A 51 5.27 12.45 13.82
C SER A 51 5.69 13.92 13.79
N PRO A 52 6.57 14.35 12.89
CA PRO A 52 6.89 15.76 12.67
C PRO A 52 5.65 16.61 12.31
N THR A 53 4.59 16.01 11.81
CA THR A 53 3.32 16.66 11.42
C THR A 53 2.33 16.79 12.58
N GLY A 54 2.67 16.33 13.79
CA GLY A 54 1.79 16.38 14.96
C GLY A 54 0.73 15.27 15.01
N GLU A 55 0.69 14.40 14.01
CA GLU A 55 -0.13 13.18 14.02
C GLU A 55 0.49 12.12 14.93
N LYS A 56 -0.33 11.20 15.44
CA LYS A 56 0.19 10.02 16.16
C LYS A 56 1.17 9.27 15.27
N GLY A 57 2.35 9.00 15.80
CA GLY A 57 3.38 8.28 15.06
C GLY A 57 3.00 6.82 14.83
N LYS A 58 3.40 6.27 13.71
CA LYS A 58 3.20 4.85 13.39
C LYS A 58 4.24 4.00 14.13
N VAL A 59 3.81 2.85 14.63
CA VAL A 59 4.68 1.86 15.27
C VAL A 59 5.71 1.32 14.27
N SER A 60 5.28 1.09 13.04
CA SER A 60 6.19 0.69 11.96
C SER A 60 7.01 1.89 11.48
N GLN A 61 8.20 2.05 12.05
CA GLN A 61 9.13 3.11 11.68
C GLN A 61 9.87 2.78 10.40
N ILE A 62 10.10 3.80 9.57
CA ILE A 62 11.00 3.65 8.43
C ILE A 62 12.45 3.58 8.92
N PRO A 63 13.30 2.79 8.24
CA PRO A 63 14.72 2.75 8.59
C PRO A 63 15.37 4.14 8.57
N PRO A 64 16.39 4.39 9.41
CA PRO A 64 17.13 5.64 9.38
C PRO A 64 17.66 5.97 7.98
N ALA A 65 17.75 7.25 7.66
CA ALA A 65 18.31 7.70 6.39
C ALA A 65 19.74 7.14 6.18
N GLY A 66 20.03 6.68 4.97
CA GLY A 66 21.32 6.06 4.64
C GLY A 66 21.44 4.56 5.00
N THR A 67 20.40 3.96 5.57
CA THR A 67 20.39 2.51 5.83
C THR A 67 20.30 1.74 4.51
N ILE A 68 21.20 0.76 4.35
CA ILE A 68 21.22 -0.14 3.20
C ILE A 68 20.64 -1.48 3.66
N LYS A 69 19.59 -1.94 2.99
CA LYS A 69 18.95 -3.23 3.31
C LYS A 69 19.90 -4.40 3.01
N GLN A 70 19.84 -5.46 3.79
CA GLN A 70 20.56 -6.69 3.50
C GLN A 70 20.15 -7.24 2.12
N GLY A 71 21.13 -7.68 1.31
CA GLY A 71 20.90 -8.17 -0.04
C GLY A 71 20.64 -7.07 -1.09
N PHE A 72 20.85 -5.80 -0.74
CA PHE A 72 20.78 -4.72 -1.73
C PHE A 72 21.89 -4.87 -2.76
N VAL A 73 21.49 -4.92 -4.03
CA VAL A 73 22.40 -4.89 -5.18
C VAL A 73 22.24 -3.53 -5.85
N PRO A 74 23.29 -2.72 -5.98
CA PRO A 74 23.21 -1.43 -6.66
C PRO A 74 22.76 -1.59 -8.10
N TYR A 75 21.94 -0.67 -8.58
CA TYR A 75 21.56 -0.56 -9.98
C TYR A 75 22.08 0.76 -10.53
N GLU A 76 23.06 0.66 -11.43
CA GLU A 76 23.89 1.81 -11.84
C GLU A 76 23.25 2.68 -12.94
N ILE A 77 22.19 2.19 -13.62
CA ILE A 77 21.53 2.95 -14.69
C ILE A 77 20.62 4.01 -14.04
N PRO A 78 20.82 5.30 -14.35
CA PRO A 78 20.05 6.39 -13.73
C PRO A 78 18.60 6.41 -14.23
N ASN A 79 17.71 6.96 -13.40
CA ASN A 79 16.30 7.16 -13.76
C ASN A 79 16.13 8.36 -14.70
N THR A 80 16.54 8.19 -15.94
CA THR A 80 16.40 9.20 -17.01
C THR A 80 15.89 8.53 -18.28
N PRO A 81 15.35 9.29 -19.27
CA PRO A 81 14.96 8.74 -20.56
C PRO A 81 16.12 8.01 -21.27
N GLU A 82 17.34 8.56 -21.17
CA GLU A 82 18.56 7.97 -21.71
C GLU A 82 18.92 6.67 -20.97
N GLY A 83 18.77 6.66 -19.64
CA GLY A 83 18.94 5.46 -18.82
C GLY A 83 17.95 4.37 -19.20
N TYR A 84 16.69 4.70 -19.40
CA TYR A 84 15.71 3.74 -19.91
C TYR A 84 16.07 3.20 -21.30
N ALA A 85 16.52 4.04 -22.20
CA ALA A 85 17.01 3.59 -23.53
C ALA A 85 18.22 2.68 -23.40
N ALA A 86 19.19 3.03 -22.54
CA ALA A 86 20.38 2.22 -22.27
C ALA A 86 20.01 0.85 -21.64
N SER A 87 19.00 0.79 -20.78
CA SER A 87 18.54 -0.45 -20.15
C SER A 87 18.05 -1.49 -21.16
N LYS A 88 17.52 -1.07 -22.31
CA LYS A 88 17.10 -1.97 -23.39
C LYS A 88 18.26 -2.64 -24.11
N ALA A 89 19.41 -1.98 -24.14
CA ALA A 89 20.63 -2.52 -24.78
C ALA A 89 21.42 -3.42 -23.83
N ASN A 90 21.17 -3.35 -22.53
CA ASN A 90 21.90 -4.14 -21.54
C ASN A 90 21.45 -5.59 -21.50
N VAL A 91 22.40 -6.47 -21.24
CA VAL A 91 22.17 -7.91 -21.08
C VAL A 91 21.90 -8.22 -19.60
N SER A 92 20.94 -9.09 -19.34
CA SER A 92 20.66 -9.57 -17.98
C SER A 92 21.88 -10.29 -17.40
N PRO A 93 22.28 -10.00 -16.15
CA PRO A 93 23.34 -10.75 -15.48
C PRO A 93 22.87 -12.15 -15.02
N LEU A 94 21.57 -12.44 -15.11
CA LEU A 94 21.03 -13.74 -14.74
C LEU A 94 21.15 -14.71 -15.89
N THR A 95 21.74 -15.86 -15.61
CA THR A 95 21.80 -17.01 -16.52
C THR A 95 20.49 -17.79 -16.48
N ALA A 96 20.18 -18.54 -17.54
CA ALA A 96 18.90 -19.26 -17.65
C ALA A 96 18.63 -20.25 -16.50
N ASP A 97 19.69 -20.85 -15.96
CA ASP A 97 19.62 -21.76 -14.81
C ASP A 97 19.24 -21.10 -13.48
N LYS A 98 19.39 -19.78 -13.40
CA LYS A 98 19.00 -18.98 -12.21
C LYS A 98 17.62 -18.36 -12.32
N ILE A 99 16.92 -18.58 -13.43
CA ILE A 99 15.58 -18.03 -13.66
C ILE A 99 14.52 -19.06 -13.25
N ASP A 100 13.78 -18.75 -12.21
CA ASP A 100 12.60 -19.50 -11.81
C ASP A 100 11.36 -18.89 -12.47
N ALA A 101 10.94 -19.49 -13.59
CA ALA A 101 9.81 -19.00 -14.37
C ALA A 101 8.46 -19.26 -13.67
N GLU A 102 8.35 -20.30 -12.85
CA GLU A 102 7.11 -20.60 -12.12
C GLU A 102 6.90 -19.57 -11.01
N LYS A 103 7.93 -19.28 -10.24
CA LYS A 103 7.91 -18.23 -9.23
C LYS A 103 7.69 -16.85 -9.86
N GLY A 104 8.32 -16.59 -10.99
CA GLY A 104 8.11 -15.36 -11.76
C GLY A 104 6.67 -15.20 -12.22
N LYS A 105 6.02 -16.27 -12.67
CA LYS A 105 4.62 -16.26 -13.05
C LYS A 105 3.70 -15.99 -11.84
N GLU A 106 3.96 -16.63 -10.71
CA GLU A 106 3.22 -16.39 -9.48
C GLU A 106 3.27 -14.91 -9.08
N LEU A 107 4.47 -14.33 -9.00
CA LEU A 107 4.67 -12.93 -8.64
C LEU A 107 4.04 -11.97 -9.66
N PHE A 108 4.17 -12.28 -10.96
CA PHE A 108 3.52 -11.49 -12.00
C PHE A 108 2.00 -11.49 -11.86
N THR A 109 1.41 -12.65 -11.53
CA THR A 109 -0.04 -12.77 -11.33
C THR A 109 -0.51 -11.95 -10.14
N ILE A 110 0.27 -11.93 -9.06
CA ILE A 110 -0.08 -11.19 -7.84
C ILE A 110 0.04 -9.67 -8.05
N TYR A 111 1.15 -9.18 -8.61
CA TYR A 111 1.49 -7.77 -8.61
C TYR A 111 1.22 -7.05 -9.93
N CYS A 112 1.30 -7.75 -11.05
CA CYS A 112 1.35 -7.13 -12.37
C CYS A 112 0.08 -7.39 -13.21
N ALA A 113 -0.46 -8.61 -13.14
CA ALA A 113 -1.56 -9.04 -14.01
C ALA A 113 -2.86 -8.24 -13.81
N ILE A 114 -3.04 -7.63 -12.64
CA ILE A 114 -4.22 -6.79 -12.35
C ILE A 114 -4.38 -5.63 -13.36
N CYS A 115 -3.26 -5.09 -13.85
CA CYS A 115 -3.23 -4.06 -14.88
C CYS A 115 -2.83 -4.65 -16.25
N HIS A 116 -1.76 -5.48 -16.27
CA HIS A 116 -1.17 -5.96 -17.52
C HIS A 116 -1.87 -7.17 -18.14
N GLY A 117 -2.81 -7.82 -17.42
CA GLY A 117 -3.43 -9.07 -17.85
C GLY A 117 -2.50 -10.27 -17.66
N GLU A 118 -3.06 -11.47 -17.49
CA GLU A 118 -2.26 -12.69 -17.27
C GLU A 118 -1.33 -13.03 -18.44
N GLY A 119 -1.71 -12.69 -19.64
CA GLY A 119 -0.92 -12.84 -20.87
C GLY A 119 -0.09 -11.61 -21.25
N GLY A 120 -0.07 -10.55 -20.43
CA GLY A 120 0.64 -9.32 -20.76
C GLY A 120 0.03 -8.51 -21.90
N ASP A 121 -1.26 -8.68 -22.16
CA ASP A 121 -2.02 -8.04 -23.23
C ASP A 121 -2.51 -6.62 -22.90
N GLY A 122 -2.22 -6.13 -21.71
CA GLY A 122 -2.66 -4.83 -21.21
C GLY A 122 -4.13 -4.78 -20.82
N LYS A 123 -4.81 -5.92 -20.71
CA LYS A 123 -6.24 -6.03 -20.42
C LYS A 123 -6.51 -6.67 -19.07
N GLY A 124 -5.78 -6.22 -18.05
CA GLY A 124 -6.02 -6.64 -16.67
C GLY A 124 -7.36 -6.17 -16.11
N ASN A 125 -7.73 -6.66 -14.95
CA ASN A 125 -9.04 -6.40 -14.34
C ASN A 125 -9.32 -4.91 -14.13
N LEU A 126 -8.32 -4.12 -13.73
CA LEU A 126 -8.47 -2.66 -13.57
C LEU A 126 -8.70 -1.95 -14.90
N VAL A 127 -8.07 -2.42 -15.98
CA VAL A 127 -8.27 -1.86 -17.32
C VAL A 127 -9.65 -2.22 -17.85
N LYS A 128 -10.09 -3.47 -17.71
CA LYS A 128 -11.44 -3.91 -18.11
C LYS A 128 -12.56 -3.16 -17.38
N ARG A 129 -12.30 -2.71 -16.17
CA ARG A 129 -13.23 -1.91 -15.37
C ARG A 129 -13.07 -0.41 -15.57
N GLU A 130 -12.26 0.02 -16.53
CA GLU A 130 -11.98 1.44 -16.84
C GLU A 130 -11.45 2.25 -15.64
N LYS A 131 -10.84 1.57 -14.66
CA LYS A 131 -10.22 2.20 -13.49
C LYS A 131 -8.78 2.64 -13.76
N PHE A 132 -8.16 2.06 -14.78
CA PHE A 132 -6.82 2.39 -15.22
C PHE A 132 -6.74 2.28 -16.74
N LEU A 133 -6.21 3.31 -17.40
CA LEU A 133 -6.18 3.37 -18.85
C LEU A 133 -4.74 3.43 -19.37
N GLY A 134 -4.56 3.04 -20.64
CA GLY A 134 -3.30 3.20 -21.34
C GLY A 134 -2.23 2.16 -20.99
N VAL A 135 -2.60 1.01 -20.40
CA VAL A 135 -1.67 -0.10 -20.17
C VAL A 135 -1.37 -0.77 -21.51
N PRO A 136 -0.10 -0.76 -21.96
CA PRO A 136 0.26 -1.33 -23.26
C PRO A 136 0.31 -2.85 -23.21
N SER A 137 0.05 -3.48 -24.37
CA SER A 137 0.40 -4.87 -24.58
C SER A 137 1.92 -5.04 -24.69
N TYR A 138 2.47 -6.08 -24.11
CA TYR A 138 3.90 -6.41 -24.26
C TYR A 138 4.27 -6.84 -25.69
N LYS A 139 3.29 -7.29 -26.47
CA LYS A 139 3.50 -7.66 -27.87
C LYS A 139 3.79 -6.46 -28.78
N ASP A 140 3.33 -5.29 -28.39
CA ASP A 140 3.43 -4.06 -29.17
C ASP A 140 4.68 -3.25 -28.84
N ARG A 141 5.56 -3.78 -28.01
CA ARG A 141 6.74 -3.06 -27.52
C ARG A 141 7.97 -3.95 -27.52
N VAL A 142 9.13 -3.34 -27.81
CA VAL A 142 10.42 -3.99 -27.58
C VAL A 142 10.73 -3.86 -26.08
N ILE A 143 10.61 -4.97 -25.36
CA ILE A 143 10.94 -5.10 -23.96
C ILE A 143 12.05 -6.13 -23.78
N THR A 144 12.96 -5.84 -22.86
CA THR A 144 14.05 -6.75 -22.46
C THR A 144 13.99 -6.94 -20.94
N THR A 145 14.58 -7.99 -20.41
CA THR A 145 14.61 -8.26 -18.97
C THR A 145 15.14 -7.05 -18.19
N VAL A 146 16.20 -6.40 -18.68
CA VAL A 146 16.79 -5.25 -18.00
C VAL A 146 15.89 -4.01 -18.09
N SER A 147 15.21 -3.79 -19.21
CA SER A 147 14.29 -2.68 -19.33
C SER A 147 13.03 -2.85 -18.44
N VAL A 148 12.56 -4.08 -18.27
CA VAL A 148 11.50 -4.39 -17.28
C VAL A 148 11.99 -4.13 -15.87
N PHE A 149 13.19 -4.60 -15.53
CA PHE A 149 13.79 -4.34 -14.22
C PHE A 149 13.94 -2.84 -13.94
N HIS A 150 14.36 -2.05 -14.93
CA HIS A 150 14.46 -0.59 -14.84
C HIS A 150 13.10 0.04 -14.51
N VAL A 151 12.05 -0.35 -15.24
CA VAL A 151 10.68 0.18 -15.03
C VAL A 151 10.11 -0.25 -13.69
N VAL A 152 10.31 -1.49 -13.27
CA VAL A 152 9.89 -1.98 -11.95
C VAL A 152 10.60 -1.21 -10.83
N THR A 153 11.88 -0.90 -11.02
CA THR A 153 12.68 -0.17 -10.02
C THR A 153 12.27 1.30 -9.91
N TYR A 154 12.16 2.00 -11.02
CA TYR A 154 12.03 3.46 -11.01
C TYR A 154 10.63 3.98 -11.31
N ALA A 155 9.74 3.12 -11.76
CA ALA A 155 8.46 3.52 -12.35
C ALA A 155 8.56 4.02 -13.81
N LEU A 156 7.42 4.11 -14.48
CA LEU A 156 7.32 4.73 -15.80
C LEU A 156 5.91 5.25 -16.04
N ASN A 157 5.77 6.53 -16.35
CA ASN A 157 4.48 7.21 -16.55
C ASN A 157 3.56 7.03 -15.33
N SER A 158 2.40 6.39 -15.53
CA SER A 158 1.40 6.15 -14.47
C SER A 158 1.71 4.91 -13.61
N MET A 159 2.68 4.09 -14.00
CA MET A 159 3.08 2.91 -13.22
C MET A 159 3.99 3.34 -12.07
N GLY A 160 3.62 3.02 -10.83
CA GLY A 160 4.47 3.25 -9.66
C GLY A 160 5.68 2.33 -9.59
N SER A 161 6.68 2.68 -8.79
CA SER A 161 7.81 1.80 -8.48
C SER A 161 7.36 0.60 -7.65
N HIS A 162 7.91 -0.56 -7.95
CA HIS A 162 7.72 -1.82 -7.24
C HIS A 162 9.04 -2.33 -6.61
N ALA A 163 10.01 -1.42 -6.44
CA ALA A 163 11.34 -1.77 -5.92
C ALA A 163 11.33 -2.34 -4.49
N ASN A 164 10.26 -2.10 -3.75
CA ASN A 164 10.10 -2.55 -2.35
C ASN A 164 9.20 -3.79 -2.19
N GLN A 165 8.81 -4.40 -3.29
CA GLN A 165 7.94 -5.59 -3.30
C GLN A 165 8.72 -6.88 -3.60
#